data_ec88ef80e7f104b3ef754bab925cd012
#
_entry.id   ec88ef80e7f104b3ef754bab925cd012
#
_cell.length_a   1.000
_cell.length_b   1.000
_cell.length_c   1.000
_cell.angle_alpha   90.00
_cell.angle_beta   90.00
_cell.angle_gamma   90.00
#
_symmetry.space_group_name_H-M   'P 1'
#
loop_
_entity.id
_entity.type
_entity.pdbx_description
1 polymer ?
#
loop_
_entity_poly.entity_id
_entity_poly.type
_entity_poly.pdbx_seq_one_letter_code
_entity_poly.pdbx_strand_id
1 'polypeptide(L)'
;FSRRPPTVRHTFGWLRLTTLAAFVNAIALVVITLLIVWEAIERFYTPRPVAGNLMMVIAVAGLLANLFAFWILHRGSDEKNLNVRAAALHVMGDLLGSVGAIVAALIIIWTGWTPADPILSILVSVLVLRSAWRLLKDSVNELLEGAPVSLDINALQRHLSREIPEVRNVHHVHVWMVGEKPVMTLHAQVIPPHDHDALLERIQDFLMHEYHI
;
A
#
# COMPACT_ATOMS: atom_id res chain seq x y z
N PHE A 1 11.45 14.45 -3.72
CA PHE A 1 10.63 15.55 -3.19
C PHE A 1 10.27 15.34 -1.71
N SER A 2 9.90 14.13 -1.27
CA SER A 2 9.53 13.81 0.12
C SER A 2 10.64 14.05 1.15
N ARG A 3 11.91 14.01 0.74
CA ARG A 3 13.10 14.26 1.60
C ARG A 3 13.49 15.73 1.71
N ARG A 4 12.71 16.67 1.17
CA ARG A 4 12.99 18.10 1.34
C ARG A 4 12.75 18.49 2.81
N PRO A 5 13.62 19.34 3.39
CA PRO A 5 13.50 19.76 4.78
C PRO A 5 12.19 20.52 5.01
N PRO A 6 11.70 20.49 6.26
CA PRO A 6 10.54 21.28 6.66
C PRO A 6 10.74 22.77 6.38
N THR A 7 9.65 23.46 6.12
CA THR A 7 9.62 24.92 5.95
C THR A 7 8.63 25.53 6.93
N VAL A 8 8.67 26.86 7.11
CA VAL A 8 7.73 27.56 8.02
C VAL A 8 6.26 27.29 7.67
N ARG A 9 5.95 27.05 6.39
CA ARG A 9 4.58 26.74 5.94
C ARG A 9 4.25 25.24 5.92
N HIS A 10 5.27 24.38 5.83
CA HIS A 10 5.16 22.93 5.79
C HIS A 10 6.02 22.35 6.92
N THR A 11 5.51 22.43 8.13
CA THR A 11 6.24 22.07 9.36
C THR A 11 6.61 20.59 9.41
N PHE A 12 5.80 19.71 8.84
CA PHE A 12 6.10 18.29 8.63
C PHE A 12 6.83 18.01 7.30
N GLY A 13 7.25 19.05 6.56
CA GLY A 13 7.85 18.90 5.24
C GLY A 13 6.85 18.38 4.20
N TRP A 14 7.34 17.53 3.28
CA TRP A 14 6.58 16.99 2.16
C TRP A 14 6.27 15.49 2.33
N LEU A 15 6.26 15.00 3.56
CA LEU A 15 6.09 13.57 3.85
C LEU A 15 4.76 13.01 3.32
N ARG A 16 3.68 13.80 3.34
CA ARG A 16 2.37 13.38 2.81
C ARG A 16 2.32 13.25 1.28
N LEU A 17 3.33 13.74 0.55
CA LEU A 17 3.40 13.53 -0.91
C LEU A 17 3.58 12.05 -1.28
N THR A 18 4.20 11.25 -0.41
CA THR A 18 4.33 9.81 -0.64
C THR A 18 2.98 9.12 -0.62
N THR A 19 2.12 9.48 0.32
CA THR A 19 0.75 8.98 0.45
C THR A 19 -0.11 9.43 -0.73
N LEU A 20 0.00 10.70 -1.13
CA LEU A 20 -0.71 11.23 -2.30
C LEU A 20 -0.28 10.50 -3.59
N ALA A 21 1.03 10.25 -3.75
CA ALA A 21 1.54 9.49 -4.89
C ALA A 21 1.02 8.05 -4.90
N ALA A 22 0.99 7.38 -3.74
CA ALA A 22 0.42 6.04 -3.60
C ALA A 22 -1.07 6.02 -3.94
N PHE A 23 -1.83 7.02 -3.49
CA PHE A 23 -3.25 7.19 -3.81
C PHE A 23 -3.51 7.36 -5.32
N VAL A 24 -2.77 8.27 -5.97
CA VAL A 24 -2.88 8.50 -7.42
C VAL A 24 -2.53 7.23 -8.20
N ASN A 25 -1.45 6.54 -7.80
CA ASN A 25 -1.06 5.28 -8.42
C ASN A 25 -2.11 4.17 -8.23
N ALA A 26 -2.72 4.08 -7.05
CA ALA A 26 -3.81 3.13 -6.79
C ALA A 26 -5.02 3.39 -7.68
N ILE A 27 -5.42 4.67 -7.85
CA ILE A 27 -6.51 5.03 -8.79
C ILE A 27 -6.13 4.64 -10.22
N ALA A 28 -4.91 4.96 -10.66
CA ALA A 28 -4.45 4.60 -12.01
C ALA A 28 -4.50 3.09 -12.23
N LEU A 29 -4.05 2.28 -11.26
CA LEU A 29 -4.13 0.82 -11.32
C LEU A 29 -5.58 0.33 -11.43
N VAL A 30 -6.49 0.88 -10.63
CA VAL A 30 -7.92 0.52 -10.71
C VAL A 30 -8.48 0.82 -12.09
N VAL A 31 -8.25 2.04 -12.61
CA VAL A 31 -8.75 2.46 -13.92
C VAL A 31 -8.18 1.57 -15.04
N ILE A 32 -6.86 1.37 -15.07
CA ILE A 32 -6.21 0.53 -16.09
C ILE A 32 -6.74 -0.90 -16.01
N THR A 33 -6.89 -1.47 -14.81
CA THR A 33 -7.40 -2.83 -14.63
C THR A 33 -8.83 -2.96 -15.14
N LEU A 34 -9.69 -1.98 -14.86
CA LEU A 34 -11.07 -1.97 -15.38
C LEU A 34 -11.11 -1.88 -16.92
N LEU A 35 -10.21 -1.11 -17.53
CA LEU A 35 -10.08 -1.05 -18.99
C LEU A 35 -9.63 -2.40 -19.59
N ILE A 36 -8.69 -3.09 -18.92
CA ILE A 36 -8.24 -4.43 -19.33
C ILE A 36 -9.41 -5.43 -19.25
N VAL A 37 -10.19 -5.38 -18.17
CA VAL A 37 -11.38 -6.24 -18.02
C VAL A 37 -12.40 -5.96 -19.13
N TRP A 38 -12.66 -4.69 -19.42
CA TRP A 38 -13.55 -4.29 -20.50
C TRP A 38 -13.08 -4.85 -21.85
N GLU A 39 -11.81 -4.65 -22.19
CA GLU A 39 -11.22 -5.15 -23.42
C GLU A 39 -11.24 -6.69 -23.49
N ALA A 40 -10.96 -7.38 -22.37
CA ALA A 40 -11.03 -8.84 -22.31
C ALA A 40 -12.46 -9.36 -22.56
N ILE A 41 -13.48 -8.68 -22.01
CA ILE A 41 -14.89 -9.01 -22.27
C ILE A 41 -15.23 -8.81 -23.75
N GLU A 42 -14.82 -7.69 -24.35
CA GLU A 42 -15.04 -7.43 -25.79
C GLU A 42 -14.39 -8.51 -26.64
N ARG A 43 -13.14 -8.89 -26.35
CA ARG A 43 -12.42 -9.97 -27.07
C ARG A 43 -13.07 -11.34 -26.89
N PHE A 44 -13.77 -11.58 -25.79
CA PHE A 44 -14.49 -12.82 -25.57
C PHE A 44 -15.71 -12.95 -26.49
N TYR A 45 -16.45 -11.84 -26.67
CA TYR A 45 -17.64 -11.82 -27.57
C TYR A 45 -17.29 -11.67 -29.03
N THR A 46 -16.20 -10.96 -29.35
CA THR A 46 -15.71 -10.73 -30.72
C THR A 46 -14.26 -11.23 -30.84
N PRO A 47 -14.05 -12.56 -30.93
CA PRO A 47 -12.72 -13.14 -31.02
C PRO A 47 -11.92 -12.58 -32.19
N ARG A 48 -10.77 -12.01 -31.93
CA ARG A 48 -9.81 -11.57 -32.93
C ARG A 48 -8.72 -12.64 -33.09
N PRO A 49 -8.16 -12.83 -34.29
CA PRO A 49 -7.06 -13.77 -34.48
C PRO A 49 -5.85 -13.32 -33.66
N VAL A 50 -5.42 -14.18 -32.75
CA VAL A 50 -4.24 -13.93 -31.89
C VAL A 50 -3.07 -14.73 -32.44
N ALA A 51 -1.98 -14.04 -32.79
CA ALA A 51 -0.72 -14.68 -33.15
C ALA A 51 -0.01 -15.17 -31.87
N GLY A 52 -0.30 -16.40 -31.42
CA GLY A 52 0.23 -16.98 -30.17
C GLY A 52 1.75 -16.90 -30.06
N ASN A 53 2.49 -17.09 -31.16
CA ASN A 53 3.95 -16.99 -31.16
C ASN A 53 4.44 -15.56 -30.84
N LEU A 54 3.84 -14.54 -31.45
CA LEU A 54 4.18 -13.14 -31.18
C LEU A 54 3.78 -12.76 -29.75
N MET A 55 2.62 -13.20 -29.28
CA MET A 55 2.18 -13.03 -27.92
C MET A 55 3.18 -13.65 -26.92
N MET A 56 3.67 -14.85 -27.19
CA MET A 56 4.70 -15.52 -26.37
C MET A 56 5.99 -14.71 -26.28
N VAL A 57 6.52 -14.23 -27.39
CA VAL A 57 7.76 -13.43 -27.41
C VAL A 57 7.61 -12.16 -26.59
N ILE A 58 6.50 -11.44 -26.78
CA ILE A 58 6.22 -10.18 -26.03
C ILE A 58 6.05 -10.47 -24.54
N ALA A 59 5.31 -11.53 -24.19
CA ALA A 59 5.06 -11.90 -22.79
C ALA A 59 6.35 -12.33 -22.06
N VAL A 60 7.23 -13.07 -22.70
CA VAL A 60 8.55 -13.45 -22.13
C VAL A 60 9.44 -12.22 -21.97
N ALA A 61 9.50 -11.33 -22.98
CA ALA A 61 10.29 -10.10 -22.86
C ALA A 61 9.75 -9.21 -21.73
N GLY A 62 8.42 -9.06 -21.58
CA GLY A 62 7.77 -8.35 -20.50
C GLY A 62 8.09 -8.97 -19.13
N LEU A 63 8.00 -10.31 -19.03
CA LEU A 63 8.34 -11.02 -17.79
C LEU A 63 9.79 -10.74 -17.35
N LEU A 64 10.74 -10.82 -18.28
CA LEU A 64 12.16 -10.56 -17.96
C LEU A 64 12.38 -9.09 -17.53
N ALA A 65 11.78 -8.13 -18.21
CA ALA A 65 11.85 -6.72 -17.84
C ALA A 65 11.27 -6.47 -16.44
N ASN A 66 10.12 -7.08 -16.13
CA ASN A 66 9.43 -6.92 -14.85
C ASN A 66 10.19 -7.65 -13.71
N LEU A 67 10.80 -8.81 -13.96
CA LEU A 67 11.68 -9.48 -13.00
C LEU A 67 12.90 -8.62 -12.68
N PHE A 68 13.49 -7.97 -13.69
CA PHE A 68 14.62 -7.06 -13.48
C PHE A 68 14.20 -5.82 -12.67
N ALA A 69 13.07 -5.23 -12.98
CA ALA A 69 12.50 -4.11 -12.21
C ALA A 69 12.20 -4.50 -10.77
N PHE A 70 11.61 -5.68 -10.54
CA PHE A 70 11.34 -6.22 -9.21
C PHE A 70 12.62 -6.43 -8.41
N TRP A 71 13.63 -6.98 -9.03
CA TRP A 71 14.93 -7.22 -8.40
C TRP A 71 15.63 -5.91 -7.97
N ILE A 72 15.59 -4.85 -8.82
CA ILE A 72 16.10 -3.53 -8.46
C ILE A 72 15.33 -2.94 -7.28
N LEU A 73 14.00 -3.03 -7.30
CA LEU A 73 13.13 -2.46 -6.28
C LEU A 73 13.37 -3.12 -4.90
N HIS A 74 13.56 -4.45 -4.86
CA HIS A 74 13.81 -5.18 -3.61
C HIS A 74 15.20 -4.96 -3.01
N ARG A 75 16.19 -4.56 -3.80
CA ARG A 75 17.56 -4.30 -3.30
C ARG A 75 17.72 -3.00 -2.54
N GLY A 76 16.79 -2.07 -2.60
CA GLY A 76 17.00 -0.69 -2.12
C GLY A 76 15.94 -0.09 -1.21
N SER A 77 14.95 -0.83 -0.71
CA SER A 77 13.79 -0.19 -0.10
C SER A 77 13.30 -0.85 1.19
N ASP A 78 12.98 -0.01 2.19
CA ASP A 78 12.20 -0.39 3.36
C ASP A 78 10.76 -0.71 2.95
N GLU A 79 10.30 -1.94 3.22
CA GLU A 79 8.96 -2.45 2.85
C GLU A 79 7.80 -1.72 3.54
N LYS A 80 8.08 -0.89 4.53
CA LYS A 80 7.06 -0.15 5.32
C LYS A 80 6.46 1.05 4.58
N ASN A 81 7.08 1.51 3.50
CA ASN A 81 6.64 2.69 2.76
C ASN A 81 5.48 2.37 1.82
N LEU A 82 4.35 3.08 1.94
CA LEU A 82 3.18 2.93 1.06
C LEU A 82 3.54 3.07 -0.42
N ASN A 83 4.46 3.98 -0.75
CA ASN A 83 4.89 4.18 -2.13
C ASN A 83 5.67 2.98 -2.68
N VAL A 84 6.52 2.34 -1.85
CA VAL A 84 7.23 1.10 -2.20
C VAL A 84 6.23 -0.04 -2.36
N ARG A 85 5.26 -0.17 -1.46
CA ARG A 85 4.16 -1.15 -1.60
C ARG A 85 3.34 -0.91 -2.87
N ALA A 86 3.04 0.34 -3.21
CA ALA A 86 2.35 0.68 -4.45
C ALA A 86 3.15 0.26 -5.69
N ALA A 87 4.46 0.57 -5.72
CA ALA A 87 5.35 0.16 -6.80
C ALA A 87 5.49 -1.36 -6.89
N ALA A 88 5.64 -2.06 -5.75
CA ALA A 88 5.72 -3.52 -5.70
C ALA A 88 4.44 -4.18 -6.20
N LEU A 89 3.25 -3.64 -5.85
CA LEU A 89 1.97 -4.14 -6.34
C LEU A 89 1.81 -3.94 -7.84
N HIS A 90 2.28 -2.82 -8.38
CA HIS A 90 2.29 -2.57 -9.83
C HIS A 90 3.14 -3.61 -10.55
N VAL A 91 4.41 -3.79 -10.12
CA VAL A 91 5.33 -4.77 -10.72
C VAL A 91 4.81 -6.21 -10.55
N MET A 92 4.18 -6.52 -9.41
CA MET A 92 3.57 -7.83 -9.20
C MET A 92 2.39 -8.07 -10.15
N GLY A 93 1.56 -7.04 -10.40
CA GLY A 93 0.49 -7.09 -11.40
C GLY A 93 1.03 -7.37 -12.80
N ASP A 94 2.10 -6.70 -13.19
CA ASP A 94 2.77 -6.88 -14.48
C ASP A 94 3.41 -8.28 -14.62
N LEU A 95 4.00 -8.81 -13.53
CA LEU A 95 4.50 -10.19 -13.49
C LEU A 95 3.38 -11.20 -13.68
N LEU A 96 2.28 -11.05 -12.93
CA LEU A 96 1.10 -11.92 -13.06
C LEU A 96 0.48 -11.82 -14.45
N GLY A 97 0.40 -10.61 -15.02
CA GLY A 97 -0.04 -10.38 -16.39
C GLY A 97 0.84 -11.08 -17.41
N SER A 98 2.17 -10.97 -17.26
CA SER A 98 3.12 -11.63 -18.17
C SER A 98 3.05 -13.16 -18.07
N VAL A 99 2.95 -13.71 -16.84
CA VAL A 99 2.77 -15.16 -16.65
C VAL A 99 1.44 -15.63 -17.25
N GLY A 100 0.36 -14.90 -17.01
CA GLY A 100 -0.95 -15.20 -17.60
C GLY A 100 -0.91 -15.18 -19.11
N ALA A 101 -0.24 -14.19 -19.73
CA ALA A 101 -0.06 -14.09 -21.16
C ALA A 101 0.77 -15.25 -21.74
N ILE A 102 1.81 -15.71 -21.04
CA ILE A 102 2.59 -16.91 -21.44
C ILE A 102 1.71 -18.16 -21.42
N VAL A 103 0.95 -18.36 -20.35
CA VAL A 103 0.04 -19.51 -20.24
C VAL A 103 -1.02 -19.48 -21.32
N ALA A 104 -1.63 -18.32 -21.57
CA ALA A 104 -2.60 -18.14 -22.67
C ALA A 104 -1.96 -18.43 -24.03
N ALA A 105 -0.77 -17.90 -24.29
CA ALA A 105 -0.04 -18.14 -25.54
C ALA A 105 0.26 -19.63 -25.76
N LEU A 106 0.68 -20.36 -24.72
CA LEU A 106 0.90 -21.81 -24.80
C LEU A 106 -0.39 -22.56 -25.13
N ILE A 107 -1.50 -22.23 -24.48
CA ILE A 107 -2.81 -22.86 -24.77
C ILE A 107 -3.21 -22.57 -26.21
N ILE A 108 -3.08 -21.33 -26.69
CA ILE A 108 -3.44 -20.95 -28.07
C ILE A 108 -2.54 -21.66 -29.08
N ILE A 109 -1.23 -21.75 -28.85
CA ILE A 109 -0.29 -22.42 -29.75
C ILE A 109 -0.61 -23.94 -29.89
N TRP A 110 -0.94 -24.60 -28.75
CA TRP A 110 -1.16 -26.05 -28.76
C TRP A 110 -2.57 -26.44 -29.14
N THR A 111 -3.57 -25.66 -28.79
CA THR A 111 -4.98 -26.05 -28.98
C THR A 111 -5.73 -25.19 -30.00
N GLY A 112 -5.19 -24.04 -30.40
CA GLY A 112 -5.91 -23.05 -31.22
C GLY A 112 -7.03 -22.31 -30.46
N TRP A 113 -7.18 -22.54 -29.13
CA TRP A 113 -8.28 -21.99 -28.36
C TRP A 113 -8.02 -20.54 -27.91
N THR A 114 -8.48 -19.58 -28.72
CA THR A 114 -8.25 -18.14 -28.54
C THR A 114 -8.93 -17.52 -27.30
N PRO A 115 -10.05 -18.05 -26.74
CA PRO A 115 -10.64 -17.52 -25.51
C PRO A 115 -9.76 -17.64 -24.25
N ALA A 116 -8.68 -18.41 -24.31
CA ALA A 116 -7.73 -18.52 -23.18
C ALA A 116 -7.14 -17.17 -22.77
N ASP A 117 -6.82 -16.29 -23.72
CA ASP A 117 -6.27 -14.94 -23.44
C ASP A 117 -7.23 -14.06 -22.63
N PRO A 118 -8.48 -13.79 -23.07
CA PRO A 118 -9.39 -12.97 -22.27
C PRO A 118 -9.76 -13.60 -20.92
N ILE A 119 -9.86 -14.91 -20.81
CA ILE A 119 -10.17 -15.58 -19.53
C ILE A 119 -9.02 -15.36 -18.52
N LEU A 120 -7.78 -15.60 -18.94
CA LEU A 120 -6.62 -15.40 -18.06
C LEU A 120 -6.41 -13.91 -17.74
N SER A 121 -6.65 -13.02 -18.70
CA SER A 121 -6.62 -11.58 -18.47
C SER A 121 -7.62 -11.12 -17.41
N ILE A 122 -8.86 -11.63 -17.44
CA ILE A 122 -9.87 -11.34 -16.40
C ILE A 122 -9.43 -11.90 -15.05
N LEU A 123 -8.92 -13.13 -14.99
CA LEU A 123 -8.48 -13.74 -13.74
C LEU A 123 -7.37 -12.92 -13.06
N VAL A 124 -6.35 -12.55 -13.84
CA VAL A 124 -5.24 -11.71 -13.35
C VAL A 124 -5.75 -10.34 -12.93
N SER A 125 -6.64 -9.74 -13.73
CA SER A 125 -7.23 -8.43 -13.42
C SER A 125 -8.00 -8.42 -12.11
N VAL A 126 -8.73 -9.48 -11.77
CA VAL A 126 -9.43 -9.59 -10.47
C VAL A 126 -8.44 -9.58 -9.31
N LEU A 127 -7.31 -10.29 -9.42
CA LEU A 127 -6.27 -10.30 -8.39
C LEU A 127 -5.61 -8.92 -8.23
N VAL A 128 -5.28 -8.27 -9.36
CA VAL A 128 -4.69 -6.91 -9.34
C VAL A 128 -5.69 -5.90 -8.77
N LEU A 129 -6.96 -5.95 -9.18
CA LEU A 129 -8.01 -5.05 -8.70
C LEU A 129 -8.20 -5.17 -7.19
N ARG A 130 -8.20 -6.40 -6.64
CA ARG A 130 -8.29 -6.62 -5.19
C ARG A 130 -7.14 -5.95 -4.45
N SER A 131 -5.93 -6.06 -4.96
CA SER A 131 -4.73 -5.47 -4.37
C SER A 131 -4.73 -3.94 -4.48
N ALA A 132 -5.07 -3.40 -5.66
CA ALA A 132 -5.19 -1.97 -5.90
C ALA A 132 -6.27 -1.33 -5.02
N TRP A 133 -7.41 -2.02 -4.83
CA TRP A 133 -8.48 -1.56 -3.94
C TRP A 133 -8.05 -1.47 -2.49
N ARG A 134 -7.26 -2.43 -2.01
CA ARG A 134 -6.70 -2.38 -0.65
C ARG A 134 -5.76 -1.19 -0.50
N LEU A 135 -4.83 -1.00 -1.46
CA LEU A 135 -3.91 0.13 -1.45
C LEU A 135 -4.67 1.48 -1.49
N LEU A 136 -5.74 1.56 -2.28
CA LEU A 136 -6.59 2.74 -2.35
C LEU A 136 -7.22 3.05 -0.99
N LYS A 137 -7.79 2.04 -0.32
CA LYS A 137 -8.36 2.20 1.03
C LYS A 137 -7.32 2.66 2.05
N ASP A 138 -6.13 2.04 2.06
CA ASP A 138 -5.05 2.38 2.98
C ASP A 138 -4.60 3.83 2.76
N SER A 139 -4.43 4.25 1.49
CA SER A 139 -4.05 5.62 1.13
C SER A 139 -5.13 6.64 1.50
N VAL A 140 -6.41 6.33 1.29
CA VAL A 140 -7.53 7.20 1.70
C VAL A 140 -7.56 7.34 3.21
N ASN A 141 -7.43 6.24 3.96
CA ASN A 141 -7.39 6.27 5.42
C ASN A 141 -6.28 7.19 5.93
N GLU A 142 -5.08 7.09 5.36
CA GLU A 142 -3.95 7.94 5.74
C GLU A 142 -4.15 9.41 5.36
N LEU A 143 -4.73 9.70 4.19
CA LEU A 143 -5.07 11.06 3.77
C LEU A 143 -6.15 11.70 4.65
N LEU A 144 -7.08 10.91 5.18
CA LEU A 144 -8.13 11.33 6.11
C LEU A 144 -7.64 11.34 7.58
N GLU A 145 -6.33 11.21 7.81
CA GLU A 145 -5.75 11.19 9.16
C GLU A 145 -6.29 10.05 10.04
N GLY A 146 -6.71 8.95 9.41
CA GLY A 146 -7.15 7.76 10.12
C GLY A 146 -6.00 7.10 10.89
N ALA A 147 -6.35 6.48 12.03
CA ALA A 147 -5.39 5.71 12.80
C ALA A 147 -4.84 4.52 12.00
N PRO A 148 -3.57 4.13 12.20
CA PRO A 148 -3.01 2.92 11.61
C PRO A 148 -3.86 1.70 11.97
N VAL A 149 -4.16 0.86 10.99
CA VAL A 149 -4.99 -0.37 11.19
C VAL A 149 -4.35 -1.33 12.20
N SER A 150 -3.04 -1.28 12.35
CA SER A 150 -2.27 -2.11 13.30
C SER A 150 -2.35 -1.64 14.75
N LEU A 151 -2.88 -0.45 15.03
CA LEU A 151 -2.91 0.15 16.36
C LEU A 151 -4.31 0.07 16.97
N ASP A 152 -4.44 -0.70 18.07
CA ASP A 152 -5.64 -0.68 18.91
C ASP A 152 -5.52 0.44 19.97
N ILE A 153 -6.21 1.55 19.72
CA ILE A 153 -6.22 2.73 20.61
C ILE A 153 -6.74 2.36 22.01
N ASN A 154 -7.74 1.49 22.10
CA ASN A 154 -8.28 1.08 23.40
C ASN A 154 -7.29 0.24 24.20
N ALA A 155 -6.54 -0.64 23.51
CA ALA A 155 -5.47 -1.41 24.14
C ALA A 155 -4.34 -0.48 24.62
N LEU A 156 -3.93 0.49 23.81
CA LEU A 156 -2.93 1.50 24.16
C LEU A 156 -3.33 2.28 25.41
N GLN A 157 -4.56 2.80 25.47
CA GLN A 157 -5.06 3.54 26.64
C GLN A 157 -5.00 2.71 27.92
N ARG A 158 -5.44 1.45 27.87
CA ARG A 158 -5.39 0.54 29.02
C ARG A 158 -3.95 0.21 29.43
N HIS A 159 -3.06 0.01 28.43
CA HIS A 159 -1.65 -0.31 28.68
C HIS A 159 -0.94 0.85 29.34
N LEU A 160 -1.12 2.07 28.81
CA LEU A 160 -0.51 3.28 29.37
C LEU A 160 -0.94 3.52 30.84
N SER A 161 -2.23 3.39 31.15
CA SER A 161 -2.75 3.55 32.51
C SER A 161 -2.31 2.43 33.47
N ARG A 162 -1.89 1.26 32.97
CA ARG A 162 -1.36 0.17 33.77
C ARG A 162 0.12 0.34 34.08
N GLU A 163 0.90 0.74 33.08
CA GLU A 163 2.36 0.88 33.19
C GLU A 163 2.79 2.14 33.95
N ILE A 164 1.96 3.20 33.89
CA ILE A 164 2.23 4.46 34.57
C ILE A 164 1.11 4.73 35.59
N PRO A 165 1.26 4.30 36.87
CA PRO A 165 0.19 4.36 37.88
C PRO A 165 -0.28 5.79 38.20
N GLU A 166 0.54 6.80 37.95
CA GLU A 166 0.20 8.21 38.10
C GLU A 166 -0.84 8.67 37.04
N VAL A 167 -0.96 7.95 35.93
CA VAL A 167 -1.94 8.22 34.87
C VAL A 167 -3.26 7.50 35.18
N ARG A 168 -4.24 8.26 35.67
CA ARG A 168 -5.54 7.73 36.07
C ARG A 168 -6.46 7.43 34.90
N ASN A 169 -6.45 8.30 33.89
CA ASN A 169 -7.35 8.19 32.74
C ASN A 169 -6.67 8.79 31.49
N VAL A 170 -6.80 8.10 30.37
CA VAL A 170 -6.34 8.57 29.07
C VAL A 170 -7.55 8.68 28.13
N HIS A 171 -7.75 9.85 27.55
CA HIS A 171 -8.89 10.13 26.67
C HIS A 171 -8.52 11.11 25.56
N HIS A 172 -9.41 11.36 24.60
CA HIS A 172 -9.16 12.18 23.42
C HIS A 172 -7.86 11.77 22.70
N VAL A 173 -7.69 10.46 22.51
CA VAL A 173 -6.52 9.93 21.79
C VAL A 173 -6.79 10.02 20.30
N HIS A 174 -5.96 10.80 19.61
CA HIS A 174 -5.94 10.90 18.16
C HIS A 174 -4.58 10.44 17.65
N VAL A 175 -4.59 9.52 16.69
CA VAL A 175 -3.36 8.97 16.08
C VAL A 175 -3.53 9.02 14.57
N TRP A 176 -2.52 9.52 13.88
CA TRP A 176 -2.48 9.56 12.42
C TRP A 176 -1.06 9.37 11.90
N MET A 177 -0.93 9.06 10.63
CA MET A 177 0.37 8.91 9.98
C MET A 177 0.79 10.22 9.29
N VAL A 178 2.08 10.55 9.39
CA VAL A 178 2.71 11.60 8.59
C VAL A 178 3.87 10.97 7.82
N GLY A 179 3.57 10.46 6.63
CA GLY A 179 4.46 9.57 5.89
C GLY A 179 4.62 8.24 6.65
N GLU A 180 5.84 7.91 7.05
CA GLU A 180 6.13 6.65 7.76
C GLU A 180 6.06 6.79 9.30
N LYS A 181 5.85 8.01 9.80
CA LYS A 181 5.90 8.29 11.24
C LYS A 181 4.50 8.44 11.80
N PRO A 182 4.12 7.65 12.81
CA PRO A 182 2.91 7.92 13.56
C PRO A 182 3.09 9.17 14.43
N VAL A 183 2.03 9.95 14.52
CA VAL A 183 1.91 11.12 15.39
C VAL A 183 0.67 10.94 16.24
N MET A 184 0.76 11.29 17.50
CA MET A 184 -0.34 11.14 18.45
C MET A 184 -0.55 12.40 19.28
N THR A 185 -1.81 12.68 19.60
CA THR A 185 -2.21 13.55 20.70
C THR A 185 -3.11 12.80 21.65
N LEU A 186 -2.95 13.04 22.93
CA LEU A 186 -3.82 12.48 23.96
C LEU A 186 -3.97 13.44 25.14
N HIS A 187 -5.03 13.25 25.91
CA HIS A 187 -5.17 13.87 27.22
C HIS A 187 -4.99 12.80 28.29
N ALA A 188 -4.06 13.06 29.23
CA ALA A 188 -3.83 12.20 30.38
C ALA A 188 -4.24 12.93 31.66
N GLN A 189 -5.17 12.36 32.42
CA GLN A 189 -5.50 12.81 33.74
C GLN A 189 -4.56 12.15 34.75
N VAL A 190 -3.86 12.96 35.55
CA VAL A 190 -2.81 12.48 36.44
C VAL A 190 -3.15 12.75 37.91
N ILE A 191 -2.59 11.94 38.82
CA ILE A 191 -2.80 12.01 40.26
C ILE A 191 -1.69 12.88 40.90
N PRO A 192 -2.01 13.97 41.57
CA PRO A 192 -1.03 14.76 42.30
C PRO A 192 -0.64 14.08 43.63
N PRO A 193 0.56 14.41 44.25
CA PRO A 193 1.61 15.24 43.69
C PRO A 193 2.53 14.47 42.73
N HIS A 194 2.99 15.12 41.67
CA HIS A 194 3.92 14.53 40.69
C HIS A 194 4.79 15.63 40.05
N ASP A 195 5.94 15.21 39.53
CA ASP A 195 6.76 16.03 38.66
C ASP A 195 6.23 15.90 37.20
N HIS A 196 5.71 16.99 36.70
CA HIS A 196 5.09 17.00 35.34
C HIS A 196 6.10 16.68 34.26
N ASP A 197 7.32 17.18 34.33
CA ASP A 197 8.33 17.01 33.32
C ASP A 197 8.83 15.56 33.28
N ALA A 198 9.15 15.00 34.46
CA ALA A 198 9.56 13.60 34.58
C ALA A 198 8.43 12.62 34.15
N LEU A 199 7.17 12.94 34.46
CA LEU A 199 6.04 12.12 34.06
C LEU A 199 5.80 12.18 32.55
N LEU A 200 5.93 13.35 31.95
CA LEU A 200 5.80 13.52 30.50
C LEU A 200 6.89 12.73 29.75
N GLU A 201 8.12 12.81 30.20
CA GLU A 201 9.25 12.05 29.64
C GLU A 201 8.98 10.54 29.72
N ARG A 202 8.53 10.01 30.83
CA ARG A 202 8.15 8.59 30.99
C ARG A 202 7.02 8.17 30.04
N ILE A 203 6.01 9.01 29.85
CA ILE A 203 4.93 8.74 28.89
C ILE A 203 5.48 8.70 27.47
N GLN A 204 6.31 9.66 27.09
CA GLN A 204 6.93 9.72 25.77
C GLN A 204 7.85 8.51 25.51
N ASP A 205 8.69 8.16 26.47
CA ASP A 205 9.56 6.99 26.38
C ASP A 205 8.76 5.70 26.23
N PHE A 206 7.70 5.52 27.01
CA PHE A 206 6.82 4.37 26.90
C PHE A 206 6.18 4.27 25.49
N LEU A 207 5.64 5.38 24.99
CA LEU A 207 5.01 5.39 23.66
C LEU A 207 6.02 5.14 22.54
N MET A 208 7.23 5.69 22.66
CA MET A 208 8.31 5.47 21.70
C MET A 208 8.78 4.01 21.70
N HIS A 209 8.99 3.40 22.87
CA HIS A 209 9.52 2.03 22.98
C HIS A 209 8.49 0.96 22.60
N GLU A 210 7.25 1.10 23.07
CA GLU A 210 6.22 0.07 22.90
C GLU A 210 5.42 0.21 21.60
N TYR A 211 5.23 1.45 21.13
CA TYR A 211 4.35 1.75 20.00
C TYR A 211 5.05 2.45 18.83
N HIS A 212 6.32 2.83 19.00
CA HIS A 212 7.12 3.61 18.02
C HIS A 212 6.47 4.94 17.61
N ILE A 213 5.80 5.60 18.57
CA ILE A 213 5.09 6.87 18.41
C ILE A 213 5.87 8.01 19.07
#